data_f6d23dca435a5eb4c55f5e5b263b2181
#
_entry.id   f6d23dca435a5eb4c55f5e5b263b2181
#
_cell.length_a   1.000
_cell.length_b   1.000
_cell.length_c   1.000
_cell.angle_alpha   90.00
_cell.angle_beta   90.00
_cell.angle_gamma   90.00
#
_symmetry.space_group_name_H-M   'P 1'
#
loop_
_entity.id
_entity.type
_entity.pdbx_description
1 polymer ?
#
loop_
_entity_poly.entity_id
_entity_poly.type
_entity_poly.pdbx_seq_one_letter_code
_entity_poly.pdbx_strand_id
1 'polypeptide(L)'
;MVDTTEPTSTAIVAAGPREFTSVRLPWTSVARQLPVLPLAILVPFVLVALFADYIAPYDPTEPIPGAKIFEPPFWMQGGSAHALLGTDFQSRDVLSRLLFGARVSLIVGVTGTIVAGGIGTSLGILAGYLGGWVDQVIMRVTDAWLALPGLVFAIFLATMVGPSMWNIVIILGLVYWTRYARVIRGEVLSLREREFVKLAEIAGGSRARVIFRHILPNVLNSAMVLASLTIGVVIIAEASLSFLGVGVPPPEPAWGSMLADGRSMLMVGDWWLTVFPGLGILLVVLATQLLGDWLRVRLDPQLRNI
;
A
#
# COMPACT_ATOMS: atom_id res chain seq x y z
N MET A 1 -6.83 -86.90 15.27
CA MET A 1 -7.84 -85.92 15.71
C MET A 1 -7.12 -84.61 15.71
N VAL A 2 -7.26 -83.86 14.62
CA VAL A 2 -6.65 -82.52 14.44
C VAL A 2 -7.81 -81.54 14.36
N ASP A 3 -7.89 -80.70 15.35
CA ASP A 3 -8.93 -79.68 15.48
C ASP A 3 -8.44 -78.45 14.69
N THR A 4 -9.14 -78.10 13.59
CA THR A 4 -8.91 -76.96 12.77
C THR A 4 -9.89 -75.86 13.12
N THR A 5 -9.54 -75.00 14.03
CA THR A 5 -10.29 -73.73 14.30
C THR A 5 -9.92 -72.71 13.24
N GLU A 6 -10.91 -72.34 12.43
CA GLU A 6 -10.83 -71.22 11.46
C GLU A 6 -10.65 -69.85 12.17
N PRO A 7 -9.82 -68.96 11.60
CA PRO A 7 -9.72 -67.60 12.14
C PRO A 7 -10.90 -66.73 11.69
N THR A 8 -11.56 -66.16 12.65
CA THR A 8 -12.65 -65.20 12.51
C THR A 8 -12.22 -64.01 11.65
N SER A 9 -12.87 -63.85 10.50
CA SER A 9 -12.75 -62.71 9.62
C SER A 9 -13.20 -61.42 10.33
N THR A 10 -12.24 -60.57 10.69
CA THR A 10 -12.50 -59.23 11.21
C THR A 10 -13.01 -58.35 10.03
N ALA A 11 -14.29 -58.09 10.02
CA ALA A 11 -14.90 -57.15 9.06
C ALA A 11 -14.30 -55.77 9.26
N ILE A 12 -13.49 -55.32 8.27
CA ILE A 12 -13.06 -53.94 8.15
C ILE A 12 -14.30 -53.12 7.78
N VAL A 13 -14.87 -52.46 8.78
CA VAL A 13 -15.91 -51.44 8.55
C VAL A 13 -15.25 -50.31 7.76
N ALA A 14 -15.51 -50.28 6.47
CA ALA A 14 -15.12 -49.15 5.63
C ALA A 14 -15.78 -47.88 6.17
N ALA A 15 -15.01 -47.04 6.81
CA ALA A 15 -15.45 -45.67 7.18
C ALA A 15 -15.77 -44.96 5.87
N GLY A 16 -17.05 -44.68 5.64
CA GLY A 16 -17.51 -43.90 4.52
C GLY A 16 -16.82 -42.51 4.48
N PRO A 17 -16.76 -41.87 3.32
CA PRO A 17 -16.11 -40.57 3.20
C PRO A 17 -16.72 -39.60 4.21
N ARG A 18 -15.90 -39.11 5.13
CA ARG A 18 -16.30 -38.04 6.06
C ARG A 18 -16.68 -36.84 5.19
N GLU A 19 -17.98 -36.54 5.12
CA GLU A 19 -18.42 -35.26 4.59
C GLU A 19 -17.80 -34.18 5.47
N PHE A 20 -16.76 -33.54 4.93
CA PHE A 20 -16.29 -32.28 5.48
C PHE A 20 -17.42 -31.27 5.27
N THR A 21 -18.26 -31.11 6.28
CA THR A 21 -19.16 -29.97 6.36
C THR A 21 -18.28 -28.73 6.32
N SER A 22 -18.22 -28.11 5.15
CA SER A 22 -17.59 -26.81 4.98
C SER A 22 -18.31 -25.85 5.92
N VAL A 23 -17.68 -25.52 7.05
CA VAL A 23 -18.11 -24.44 7.92
C VAL A 23 -18.03 -23.17 7.06
N ARG A 24 -19.16 -22.80 6.48
CA ARG A 24 -19.29 -21.52 5.77
C ARG A 24 -19.16 -20.43 6.82
N LEU A 25 -17.95 -19.92 6.96
CA LEU A 25 -17.71 -18.75 7.79
C LEU A 25 -18.54 -17.59 7.20
N PRO A 26 -19.27 -16.82 8.03
CA PRO A 26 -20.16 -15.74 7.55
C PRO A 26 -19.45 -14.59 6.85
N TRP A 27 -18.13 -14.66 6.74
CA TRP A 27 -17.25 -13.70 6.06
C TRP A 27 -17.54 -13.53 4.56
N THR A 28 -18.08 -14.57 3.89
CA THR A 28 -18.40 -14.51 2.45
C THR A 28 -19.58 -13.60 2.13
N SER A 29 -20.50 -13.39 3.08
CA SER A 29 -21.61 -12.45 2.92
C SER A 29 -21.18 -11.00 3.16
N VAL A 30 -20.22 -10.78 4.07
CA VAL A 30 -19.66 -9.45 4.36
C VAL A 30 -18.78 -8.94 3.23
N ALA A 31 -18.04 -9.83 2.55
CA ALA A 31 -17.19 -9.47 1.40
C ALA A 31 -17.99 -8.98 0.18
N ARG A 32 -19.28 -9.24 0.11
CA ARG A 32 -20.19 -8.73 -0.95
C ARG A 32 -20.75 -7.34 -0.65
N GLN A 33 -20.65 -6.86 0.57
CA GLN A 33 -21.10 -5.51 0.95
C GLN A 33 -20.05 -4.47 0.52
N LEU A 34 -20.47 -3.19 0.45
CA LEU A 34 -19.54 -2.07 0.26
C LEU A 34 -18.46 -2.11 1.36
N PRO A 35 -17.21 -1.73 1.06
CA PRO A 35 -16.14 -1.69 2.05
C PRO A 35 -16.33 -0.47 2.98
N VAL A 36 -17.37 -0.53 3.82
CA VAL A 36 -17.81 0.61 4.64
C VAL A 36 -16.67 1.11 5.54
N LEU A 37 -15.97 0.19 6.21
CA LEU A 37 -14.90 0.56 7.15
C LEU A 37 -13.73 1.27 6.46
N PRO A 38 -13.09 0.72 5.40
CA PRO A 38 -12.03 1.44 4.73
C PRO A 38 -12.50 2.74 4.08
N LEU A 39 -13.70 2.80 3.52
CA LEU A 39 -14.25 4.04 2.96
C LEU A 39 -14.55 5.08 4.04
N ALA A 40 -15.06 4.69 5.19
CA ALA A 40 -15.31 5.58 6.32
C ALA A 40 -14.03 6.24 6.85
N ILE A 41 -12.88 5.64 6.63
CA ILE A 41 -11.57 6.22 6.98
C ILE A 41 -10.98 6.99 5.79
N LEU A 42 -10.92 6.39 4.59
CA LEU A 42 -10.25 7.00 3.45
C LEU A 42 -10.98 8.22 2.89
N VAL A 43 -12.32 8.22 2.87
CA VAL A 43 -13.06 9.37 2.33
C VAL A 43 -12.81 10.64 3.16
N PRO A 44 -12.92 10.63 4.52
CA PRO A 44 -12.54 11.79 5.31
C PRO A 44 -11.08 12.21 5.09
N PHE A 45 -10.13 11.27 5.02
CA PHE A 45 -8.72 11.60 4.76
C PHE A 45 -8.50 12.27 3.41
N VAL A 46 -9.13 11.76 2.36
CA VAL A 46 -9.05 12.38 1.02
C VAL A 46 -9.68 13.76 1.02
N LEU A 47 -10.85 13.93 1.67
CA LEU A 47 -11.50 15.23 1.79
C LEU A 47 -10.63 16.22 2.57
N VAL A 48 -10.07 15.79 3.70
CA VAL A 48 -9.13 16.60 4.49
C VAL A 48 -7.91 17.00 3.65
N ALA A 49 -7.31 16.06 2.91
CA ALA A 49 -6.15 16.36 2.07
C ALA A 49 -6.49 17.37 0.93
N LEU A 50 -7.67 17.25 0.32
CA LEU A 50 -8.10 18.15 -0.75
C LEU A 50 -8.47 19.55 -0.22
N PHE A 51 -9.14 19.61 0.92
CA PHE A 51 -9.67 20.84 1.50
C PHE A 51 -8.84 21.38 2.66
N ALA A 52 -7.58 20.93 2.83
CA ALA A 52 -6.71 21.35 3.93
C ALA A 52 -6.58 22.87 4.02
N ASP A 53 -6.47 23.59 2.89
CA ASP A 53 -6.36 25.05 2.84
C ASP A 53 -7.60 25.78 3.41
N TYR A 54 -8.76 25.10 3.42
CA TYR A 54 -10.03 25.68 3.92
C TYR A 54 -10.38 25.21 5.33
N ILE A 55 -9.87 24.06 5.75
CA ILE A 55 -10.21 23.41 7.03
C ILE A 55 -9.16 23.74 8.10
N ALA A 56 -7.90 23.92 7.70
CA ALA A 56 -6.82 24.22 8.64
C ALA A 56 -7.02 25.57 9.31
N PRO A 57 -6.94 25.64 10.67
CA PRO A 57 -7.10 26.90 11.39
C PRO A 57 -5.99 27.91 11.09
N TYR A 58 -4.77 27.42 10.81
CA TYR A 58 -3.57 28.23 10.63
C TYR A 58 -2.73 27.73 9.45
N ASP A 59 -1.80 28.57 9.00
CA ASP A 59 -0.74 28.12 8.08
C ASP A 59 0.15 27.06 8.79
N PRO A 60 0.35 25.88 8.21
CA PRO A 60 1.09 24.80 8.83
C PRO A 60 2.59 25.07 8.97
N THR A 61 3.09 26.13 8.31
CA THR A 61 4.53 26.47 8.26
C THR A 61 4.88 27.62 9.19
N GLU A 62 3.89 28.43 9.62
CA GLU A 62 4.09 29.60 10.46
C GLU A 62 3.71 29.35 11.93
N PRO A 63 4.41 29.99 12.88
CA PRO A 63 4.04 29.97 14.29
C PRO A 63 2.69 30.65 14.53
N ILE A 64 1.89 30.13 15.46
CA ILE A 64 0.68 30.82 15.94
C ILE A 64 1.09 32.05 16.74
N PRO A 65 0.61 33.27 16.40
CA PRO A 65 0.94 34.45 17.16
C PRO A 65 0.53 34.35 18.63
N GLY A 66 1.48 34.53 19.53
CA GLY A 66 1.25 34.49 20.99
C GLY A 66 1.14 33.09 21.60
N ALA A 67 1.19 32.01 20.83
CA ALA A 67 1.23 30.65 21.35
C ALA A 67 2.61 30.29 21.92
N LYS A 68 2.62 29.41 22.90
CA LYS A 68 3.86 28.88 23.48
C LYS A 68 4.37 27.69 22.67
N ILE A 69 5.66 27.43 22.74
CA ILE A 69 6.24 26.17 22.26
C ILE A 69 5.74 25.02 23.14
N PHE A 70 5.44 23.87 22.51
CA PHE A 70 4.94 22.67 23.19
C PHE A 70 3.69 22.94 24.05
N GLU A 71 2.81 23.83 23.61
CA GLU A 71 1.52 24.04 24.25
C GLU A 71 0.68 22.77 24.12
N PRO A 72 0.13 22.24 25.23
CA PRO A 72 -0.62 20.98 25.17
C PRO A 72 -1.99 21.15 24.48
N PRO A 73 -2.64 20.06 24.06
CA PRO A 73 -4.00 20.08 23.54
C PRO A 73 -4.99 20.79 24.46
N PHE A 74 -6.03 21.41 23.91
CA PHE A 74 -6.97 22.29 24.63
C PHE A 74 -7.64 21.64 25.85
N TRP A 75 -7.75 20.33 25.90
CA TRP A 75 -8.35 19.56 27.03
C TRP A 75 -7.35 19.26 28.16
N MET A 76 -6.08 19.59 28.01
CA MET A 76 -5.04 19.38 29.00
C MET A 76 -4.76 20.66 29.79
N GLN A 77 -4.20 20.54 30.98
CA GLN A 77 -3.78 21.70 31.77
C GLN A 77 -2.69 22.47 31.04
N GLY A 78 -2.91 23.78 30.85
CA GLY A 78 -2.02 24.63 30.09
C GLY A 78 -2.32 24.74 28.60
N GLY A 79 -3.28 23.98 28.09
CA GLY A 79 -3.75 24.08 26.71
C GLY A 79 -4.69 25.27 26.50
N SER A 80 -4.79 25.73 25.27
CA SER A 80 -5.65 26.84 24.86
C SER A 80 -6.56 26.47 23.70
N ALA A 81 -7.66 27.21 23.55
CA ALA A 81 -8.57 27.05 22.42
C ALA A 81 -7.95 27.48 21.07
N HIS A 82 -6.81 28.15 21.09
CA HIS A 82 -6.10 28.58 19.89
C HIS A 82 -5.34 27.42 19.23
N ALA A 83 -4.91 26.41 20.01
CA ALA A 83 -4.18 25.26 19.52
C ALA A 83 -4.93 23.97 19.91
N LEU A 84 -5.89 23.54 19.08
CA LEU A 84 -6.78 22.40 19.41
C LEU A 84 -6.02 21.11 19.75
N LEU A 85 -5.00 20.76 18.99
CA LEU A 85 -4.17 19.59 19.21
C LEU A 85 -2.79 19.96 19.81
N GLY A 86 -2.64 21.18 20.26
CA GLY A 86 -1.39 21.71 20.79
C GLY A 86 -0.46 22.28 19.72
N THR A 87 0.73 22.71 20.14
CA THR A 87 1.76 23.28 19.29
C THR A 87 3.02 22.45 19.29
N ASP A 88 3.84 22.63 18.25
CA ASP A 88 5.16 21.99 18.13
C ASP A 88 6.30 22.86 18.73
N PHE A 89 7.54 22.46 18.47
CA PHE A 89 8.76 23.14 18.93
C PHE A 89 8.98 24.53 18.32
N GLN A 90 8.22 24.90 17.30
CA GLN A 90 8.22 26.23 16.65
C GLN A 90 6.90 26.98 16.89
N SER A 91 6.09 26.58 17.87
CA SER A 91 4.75 27.12 18.14
C SER A 91 3.78 27.03 16.95
N ARG A 92 3.99 26.07 16.02
CA ARG A 92 3.09 25.83 14.87
C ARG A 92 1.94 24.93 15.29
N ASP A 93 0.78 25.11 14.68
CA ASP A 93 -0.42 24.33 14.98
C ASP A 93 -0.29 22.87 14.56
N VAL A 94 -0.37 21.94 15.51
CA VAL A 94 -0.28 20.50 15.26
C VAL A 94 -1.45 20.01 14.39
N LEU A 95 -2.67 20.55 14.58
CA LEU A 95 -3.83 20.18 13.77
C LEU A 95 -3.62 20.57 12.30
N SER A 96 -3.26 21.80 12.01
CA SER A 96 -3.00 22.27 10.65
C SER A 96 -1.89 21.45 9.98
N ARG A 97 -0.80 21.17 10.70
CA ARG A 97 0.28 20.29 10.20
C ARG A 97 -0.18 18.88 9.94
N LEU A 98 -1.08 18.33 10.76
CA LEU A 98 -1.65 17.00 10.56
C LEU A 98 -2.51 16.93 9.29
N LEU A 99 -3.35 17.96 9.04
CA LEU A 99 -4.22 18.05 7.87
C LEU A 99 -3.40 18.18 6.57
N PHE A 100 -2.39 19.04 6.55
CA PHE A 100 -1.50 19.18 5.39
C PHE A 100 -0.56 17.96 5.21
N GLY A 101 -0.12 17.35 6.31
CA GLY A 101 0.63 16.09 6.27
C GLY A 101 -0.15 14.96 5.63
N ALA A 102 -1.47 14.91 5.82
CA ALA A 102 -2.34 13.99 5.11
C ALA A 102 -2.26 14.17 3.59
N ARG A 103 -2.23 15.41 3.09
CA ARG A 103 -2.08 15.72 1.67
C ARG A 103 -0.76 15.21 1.12
N VAL A 104 0.35 15.50 1.81
CA VAL A 104 1.69 15.05 1.40
C VAL A 104 1.76 13.53 1.33
N SER A 105 1.36 12.83 2.39
CA SER A 105 1.40 11.37 2.44
C SER A 105 0.50 10.71 1.40
N LEU A 106 -0.68 11.26 1.13
CA LEU A 106 -1.57 10.74 0.09
C LEU A 106 -1.03 11.01 -1.32
N ILE A 107 -0.49 12.21 -1.60
CA ILE A 107 0.12 12.51 -2.90
C ILE A 107 1.28 11.54 -3.16
N VAL A 108 2.22 11.42 -2.22
CA VAL A 108 3.38 10.52 -2.39
C VAL A 108 2.92 9.06 -2.50
N GLY A 109 1.98 8.63 -1.64
CA GLY A 109 1.44 7.27 -1.66
C GLY A 109 0.81 6.90 -3.00
N VAL A 110 -0.06 7.77 -3.53
CA VAL A 110 -0.77 7.52 -4.80
C VAL A 110 0.17 7.66 -5.99
N THR A 111 0.90 8.78 -6.10
CA THR A 111 1.75 9.02 -7.28
C THR A 111 2.96 8.08 -7.32
N GLY A 112 3.59 7.77 -6.19
CA GLY A 112 4.66 6.77 -6.10
C GLY A 112 4.18 5.37 -6.51
N THR A 113 2.95 5.01 -6.12
CA THR A 113 2.32 3.75 -6.55
C THR A 113 2.01 3.74 -8.04
N ILE A 114 1.55 4.85 -8.62
CA ILE A 114 1.31 4.97 -10.08
C ILE A 114 2.62 4.79 -10.85
N VAL A 115 3.70 5.40 -10.40
CA VAL A 115 5.02 5.24 -11.01
C VAL A 115 5.50 3.79 -10.92
N ALA A 116 5.45 3.18 -9.73
CA ALA A 116 5.82 1.79 -9.52
C ALA A 116 4.99 0.83 -10.38
N GLY A 117 3.66 1.00 -10.35
CA GLY A 117 2.72 0.19 -11.11
C GLY A 117 2.88 0.35 -12.61
N GLY A 118 3.08 1.58 -13.10
CA GLY A 118 3.30 1.88 -14.51
C GLY A 118 4.56 1.21 -15.05
N ILE A 119 5.69 1.42 -14.38
CA ILE A 119 6.98 0.82 -14.75
C ILE A 119 6.90 -0.71 -14.65
N GLY A 120 6.47 -1.22 -13.49
CA GLY A 120 6.49 -2.65 -13.24
C GLY A 120 5.49 -3.43 -14.09
N THR A 121 4.28 -2.91 -14.32
CA THR A 121 3.30 -3.54 -15.20
C THR A 121 3.80 -3.59 -16.65
N SER A 122 4.37 -2.48 -17.14
CA SER A 122 4.91 -2.43 -18.50
C SER A 122 6.06 -3.44 -18.69
N LEU A 123 7.01 -3.46 -17.77
CA LEU A 123 8.13 -4.41 -17.82
C LEU A 123 7.69 -5.86 -17.61
N GLY A 124 6.71 -6.10 -16.74
CA GLY A 124 6.12 -7.42 -16.52
C GLY A 124 5.42 -7.97 -17.77
N ILE A 125 4.64 -7.11 -18.48
CA ILE A 125 4.01 -7.48 -19.75
C ILE A 125 5.08 -7.79 -20.81
N LEU A 126 6.08 -6.94 -20.95
CA LEU A 126 7.16 -7.17 -21.93
C LEU A 126 7.92 -8.47 -21.64
N ALA A 127 8.29 -8.72 -20.40
CA ALA A 127 8.97 -9.94 -19.99
C ALA A 127 8.12 -11.19 -20.27
N GLY A 128 6.87 -11.20 -19.80
CA GLY A 128 5.97 -12.36 -19.95
C GLY A 128 5.54 -12.64 -21.38
N TYR A 129 5.28 -11.59 -22.19
CA TYR A 129 4.79 -11.77 -23.54
C TYR A 129 5.90 -12.03 -24.56
N LEU A 130 6.99 -11.27 -24.55
CA LEU A 130 8.09 -11.45 -25.49
C LEU A 130 8.94 -12.67 -25.16
N GLY A 131 9.15 -12.95 -23.86
CA GLY A 131 9.96 -14.09 -23.42
C GLY A 131 11.43 -13.99 -23.81
N GLY A 132 12.10 -15.14 -23.86
CA GLY A 132 13.49 -15.26 -24.34
C GLY A 132 14.47 -14.37 -23.55
N TRP A 133 15.37 -13.67 -24.28
CA TRP A 133 16.37 -12.81 -23.68
C TRP A 133 15.77 -11.57 -22.97
N VAL A 134 14.65 -11.02 -23.49
CA VAL A 134 13.96 -9.87 -22.88
C VAL A 134 13.49 -10.23 -21.46
N ASP A 135 12.86 -11.38 -21.30
CA ASP A 135 12.46 -11.90 -20.01
C ASP A 135 13.65 -12.10 -19.07
N GLN A 136 14.71 -12.74 -19.57
CA GLN A 136 15.93 -13.00 -18.78
C GLN A 136 16.56 -11.70 -18.26
N VAL A 137 16.71 -10.67 -19.11
CA VAL A 137 17.31 -9.39 -18.72
C VAL A 137 16.43 -8.68 -17.68
N ILE A 138 15.12 -8.53 -17.97
CA ILE A 138 14.21 -7.84 -17.04
C ILE A 138 14.17 -8.54 -15.68
N MET A 139 14.11 -9.89 -15.66
CA MET A 139 14.07 -10.62 -14.40
C MET A 139 15.41 -10.59 -13.66
N ARG A 140 16.56 -10.59 -14.35
CA ARG A 140 17.86 -10.40 -13.70
C ARG A 140 17.98 -9.04 -13.03
N VAL A 141 17.54 -7.97 -13.71
CA VAL A 141 17.50 -6.63 -13.10
C VAL A 141 16.54 -6.62 -11.91
N THR A 142 15.35 -7.23 -12.05
CA THR A 142 14.37 -7.34 -10.95
C THR A 142 14.95 -8.09 -9.75
N ASP A 143 15.67 -9.19 -9.97
CA ASP A 143 16.28 -9.98 -8.91
C ASP A 143 17.41 -9.23 -8.21
N ALA A 144 18.28 -8.55 -8.97
CA ALA A 144 19.34 -7.70 -8.42
C ALA A 144 18.75 -6.55 -7.57
N TRP A 145 17.64 -5.96 -8.00
CA TRP A 145 16.95 -4.89 -7.28
C TRP A 145 16.36 -5.38 -5.95
N LEU A 146 15.74 -6.56 -5.97
CA LEU A 146 15.14 -7.18 -4.79
C LEU A 146 16.16 -7.76 -3.79
N ALA A 147 17.41 -7.94 -4.20
CA ALA A 147 18.49 -8.34 -3.29
C ALA A 147 18.86 -7.22 -2.29
N LEU A 148 18.51 -5.97 -2.61
CA LEU A 148 18.73 -4.82 -1.73
C LEU A 148 17.54 -4.63 -0.79
N PRO A 149 17.76 -4.40 0.52
CA PRO A 149 16.68 -4.01 1.42
C PRO A 149 16.04 -2.69 0.96
N GLY A 150 14.75 -2.72 0.60
CA GLY A 150 14.08 -1.61 -0.11
C GLY A 150 14.21 -0.25 0.59
N LEU A 151 14.04 -0.21 1.93
CA LEU A 151 14.18 1.04 2.68
C LEU A 151 15.62 1.57 2.67
N VAL A 152 16.62 0.70 2.82
CA VAL A 152 18.04 1.09 2.77
C VAL A 152 18.38 1.63 1.40
N PHE A 153 17.88 0.99 0.35
CA PHE A 153 18.08 1.45 -1.02
C PHE A 153 17.38 2.79 -1.28
N ALA A 154 16.17 3.00 -0.74
CA ALA A 154 15.47 4.28 -0.81
C ALA A 154 16.26 5.41 -0.12
N ILE A 155 16.80 5.17 1.10
CA ILE A 155 17.66 6.13 1.81
C ILE A 155 18.88 6.48 0.98
N PHE A 156 19.57 5.49 0.43
CA PHE A 156 20.74 5.70 -0.42
C PHE A 156 20.41 6.61 -1.63
N LEU A 157 19.33 6.31 -2.35
CA LEU A 157 18.91 7.15 -3.48
C LEU A 157 18.49 8.56 -3.04
N ALA A 158 17.77 8.70 -1.91
CA ALA A 158 17.32 9.98 -1.41
C ALA A 158 18.50 10.90 -1.03
N THR A 159 19.54 10.33 -0.44
CA THR A 159 20.77 11.10 -0.11
C THR A 159 21.54 11.53 -1.34
N MET A 160 21.48 10.77 -2.44
CA MET A 160 22.18 11.14 -3.69
C MET A 160 21.43 12.20 -4.50
N VAL A 161 20.10 12.11 -4.57
CA VAL A 161 19.28 12.99 -5.43
C VAL A 161 18.94 14.30 -4.74
N GLY A 162 18.89 14.29 -3.40
CA GLY A 162 18.56 15.45 -2.58
C GLY A 162 17.08 15.54 -2.20
N PRO A 163 16.75 16.41 -1.24
CA PRO A 163 15.44 16.49 -0.63
C PRO A 163 14.43 17.20 -1.56
N SER A 164 13.37 16.50 -1.93
CA SER A 164 12.21 17.03 -2.66
C SER A 164 11.07 16.00 -2.59
N MET A 165 9.83 16.45 -2.45
CA MET A 165 8.67 15.57 -2.49
C MET A 165 8.64 14.73 -3.78
N TRP A 166 8.91 15.31 -4.94
CA TRP A 166 8.92 14.62 -6.23
C TRP A 166 10.06 13.62 -6.37
N ASN A 167 11.24 13.92 -5.79
CA ASN A 167 12.33 12.97 -5.74
C ASN A 167 11.93 11.72 -4.94
N ILE A 168 11.25 11.89 -3.81
CA ILE A 168 10.73 10.78 -3.01
C ILE A 168 9.73 9.94 -3.79
N VAL A 169 8.81 10.57 -4.52
CA VAL A 169 7.85 9.88 -5.41
C VAL A 169 8.59 8.99 -6.42
N ILE A 170 9.58 9.54 -7.11
CA ILE A 170 10.36 8.80 -8.12
C ILE A 170 11.14 7.66 -7.47
N ILE A 171 11.81 7.93 -6.35
CA ILE A 171 12.61 6.95 -5.61
C ILE A 171 11.74 5.78 -5.16
N LEU A 172 10.60 6.05 -4.53
CA LEU A 172 9.70 5.00 -4.08
C LEU A 172 9.08 4.24 -5.26
N GLY A 173 8.75 4.93 -6.34
CA GLY A 173 8.35 4.31 -7.59
C GLY A 173 9.40 3.33 -8.12
N LEU A 174 10.68 3.76 -8.14
CA LEU A 174 11.81 2.94 -8.55
C LEU A 174 12.16 1.80 -7.57
N VAL A 175 11.81 1.92 -6.30
CA VAL A 175 12.03 0.84 -5.34
C VAL A 175 10.96 -0.25 -5.47
N TYR A 176 9.69 0.13 -5.69
CA TYR A 176 8.56 -0.81 -5.60
C TYR A 176 8.06 -1.38 -6.94
N TRP A 177 8.58 -0.96 -8.10
CA TRP A 177 8.18 -1.48 -9.42
C TRP A 177 8.39 -2.99 -9.59
N THR A 178 9.40 -3.55 -8.94
CA THR A 178 9.82 -4.95 -9.08
C THR A 178 8.74 -5.95 -8.68
N ARG A 179 7.92 -5.60 -7.67
CA ARG A 179 6.78 -6.42 -7.25
C ARG A 179 5.75 -6.56 -8.36
N TYR A 180 5.43 -5.45 -9.04
CA TYR A 180 4.52 -5.45 -10.19
C TYR A 180 5.10 -6.26 -11.34
N ALA A 181 6.36 -6.02 -11.69
CA ALA A 181 7.00 -6.73 -12.79
C ALA A 181 6.93 -8.25 -12.62
N ARG A 182 7.21 -8.75 -11.43
CA ARG A 182 7.20 -10.19 -11.12
C ARG A 182 5.80 -10.80 -11.17
N VAL A 183 4.81 -10.15 -10.55
CA VAL A 183 3.43 -10.65 -10.50
C VAL A 183 2.79 -10.60 -11.89
N ILE A 184 2.88 -9.47 -12.57
CA ILE A 184 2.31 -9.27 -13.89
C ILE A 184 2.95 -10.20 -14.93
N ARG A 185 4.28 -10.39 -14.87
CA ARG A 185 4.95 -11.38 -15.71
C ARG A 185 4.34 -12.78 -15.54
N GLY A 186 4.16 -13.22 -14.29
CA GLY A 186 3.56 -14.53 -14.00
C GLY A 186 2.17 -14.70 -14.59
N GLU A 187 1.34 -13.65 -14.49
CA GLU A 187 -0.01 -13.63 -15.04
C GLU A 187 0.00 -13.62 -16.58
N VAL A 188 0.89 -12.82 -17.19
CA VAL A 188 1.03 -12.75 -18.66
C VAL A 188 1.47 -14.09 -19.25
N LEU A 189 2.38 -14.82 -18.57
CA LEU A 189 2.78 -16.16 -18.99
C LEU A 189 1.57 -17.12 -19.04
N SER A 190 0.67 -17.04 -18.07
CA SER A 190 -0.57 -17.83 -18.06
C SER A 190 -1.54 -17.38 -19.14
N LEU A 191 -1.71 -16.05 -19.33
CA LEU A 191 -2.63 -15.50 -20.32
C LEU A 191 -2.20 -15.80 -21.76
N ARG A 192 -0.91 -15.80 -22.04
CA ARG A 192 -0.36 -16.10 -23.36
C ARG A 192 -0.73 -17.50 -23.86
N GLU A 193 -0.90 -18.45 -22.94
CA GLU A 193 -1.31 -19.81 -23.29
C GLU A 193 -2.82 -19.99 -23.49
N ARG A 194 -3.64 -18.97 -23.19
CA ARG A 194 -5.08 -19.00 -23.35
C ARG A 194 -5.49 -19.00 -24.82
N GLU A 195 -6.55 -19.73 -25.14
CA GLU A 195 -7.07 -19.91 -26.53
C GLU A 195 -7.36 -18.58 -27.23
N PHE A 196 -7.98 -17.62 -26.53
CA PHE A 196 -8.33 -16.33 -27.15
C PHE A 196 -7.11 -15.50 -27.56
N VAL A 197 -5.97 -15.64 -26.86
CA VAL A 197 -4.71 -14.98 -27.22
C VAL A 197 -4.10 -15.67 -28.44
N LYS A 198 -4.03 -17.01 -28.43
CA LYS A 198 -3.53 -17.80 -29.56
C LYS A 198 -4.36 -17.57 -30.84
N LEU A 199 -5.68 -17.52 -30.73
CA LEU A 199 -6.57 -17.21 -31.86
C LEU A 199 -6.32 -15.80 -32.39
N ALA A 200 -6.10 -14.81 -31.55
CA ALA A 200 -5.78 -13.45 -31.96
C ALA A 200 -4.44 -13.37 -32.73
N GLU A 201 -3.44 -14.17 -32.36
CA GLU A 201 -2.17 -14.29 -33.06
C GLU A 201 -2.31 -15.01 -34.41
N ILE A 202 -3.06 -16.14 -34.46
CA ILE A 202 -3.34 -16.89 -35.70
C ILE A 202 -4.13 -16.04 -36.70
N ALA A 203 -5.05 -15.19 -36.21
CA ALA A 203 -5.80 -14.24 -37.04
C ALA A 203 -4.94 -13.06 -37.56
N GLY A 204 -3.62 -13.09 -37.37
CA GLY A 204 -2.69 -12.08 -37.90
C GLY A 204 -2.62 -10.80 -37.03
N GLY A 205 -3.05 -10.87 -35.78
CA GLY A 205 -2.93 -9.74 -34.84
C GLY A 205 -1.47 -9.37 -34.61
N SER A 206 -1.10 -8.07 -34.75
CA SER A 206 0.23 -7.60 -34.39
C SER A 206 0.46 -7.75 -32.89
N ARG A 207 1.72 -7.92 -32.49
CA ARG A 207 2.11 -8.04 -31.04
C ARG A 207 1.55 -6.90 -30.20
N ALA A 208 1.63 -5.67 -30.69
CA ALA A 208 1.08 -4.51 -30.01
C ALA A 208 -0.45 -4.64 -29.82
N ARG A 209 -1.18 -5.07 -30.87
CA ARG A 209 -2.63 -5.27 -30.78
C ARG A 209 -2.99 -6.34 -29.75
N VAL A 210 -2.26 -7.45 -29.71
CA VAL A 210 -2.48 -8.51 -28.73
C VAL A 210 -2.21 -7.99 -27.30
N ILE A 211 -1.11 -7.28 -27.09
CA ILE A 211 -0.78 -6.70 -25.78
C ILE A 211 -1.88 -5.73 -25.32
N PHE A 212 -2.19 -4.71 -26.12
CA PHE A 212 -3.11 -3.64 -25.67
C PHE A 212 -4.58 -4.06 -25.63
N ARG A 213 -5.02 -5.01 -26.47
CA ARG A 213 -6.43 -5.41 -26.55
C ARG A 213 -6.76 -6.67 -25.76
N HIS A 214 -5.79 -7.56 -25.56
CA HIS A 214 -6.05 -8.86 -24.92
C HIS A 214 -5.28 -9.06 -23.60
N ILE A 215 -4.04 -8.63 -23.50
CA ILE A 215 -3.23 -8.86 -22.29
C ILE A 215 -3.45 -7.74 -21.26
N LEU A 216 -3.17 -6.50 -21.63
CA LEU A 216 -3.25 -5.35 -20.73
C LEU A 216 -4.59 -5.24 -19.98
N PRO A 217 -5.78 -5.35 -20.63
CA PRO A 217 -7.04 -5.24 -19.90
C PRO A 217 -7.25 -6.35 -18.85
N ASN A 218 -6.69 -7.54 -19.11
CA ASN A 218 -6.80 -8.66 -18.17
C ASN A 218 -5.89 -8.49 -16.94
N VAL A 219 -4.66 -8.01 -17.13
CA VAL A 219 -3.70 -7.81 -16.00
C VAL A 219 -3.97 -6.53 -15.20
N LEU A 220 -4.78 -5.59 -15.74
CA LEU A 220 -5.12 -4.36 -15.02
C LEU A 220 -5.84 -4.65 -13.69
N ASN A 221 -6.67 -5.69 -13.62
CA ASN A 221 -7.34 -6.06 -12.38
C ASN A 221 -6.32 -6.41 -11.29
N SER A 222 -5.34 -7.25 -11.62
CA SER A 222 -4.26 -7.61 -10.71
C SER A 222 -3.37 -6.41 -10.37
N ALA A 223 -3.09 -5.55 -11.36
CA ALA A 223 -2.33 -4.32 -11.13
C ALA A 223 -3.06 -3.36 -10.16
N MET A 224 -4.39 -3.22 -10.26
CA MET A 224 -5.19 -2.40 -9.34
C MET A 224 -5.21 -2.97 -7.92
N VAL A 225 -5.31 -4.29 -7.78
CA VAL A 225 -5.21 -4.95 -6.46
C VAL A 225 -3.83 -4.71 -5.86
N LEU A 226 -2.77 -4.87 -6.64
CA LEU A 226 -1.41 -4.56 -6.19
C LEU A 226 -1.25 -3.09 -5.82
N ALA A 227 -1.86 -2.18 -6.59
CA ALA A 227 -1.79 -0.75 -6.32
C ALA A 227 -2.38 -0.39 -4.95
N SER A 228 -3.57 -0.90 -4.63
CA SER A 228 -4.19 -0.64 -3.33
C SER A 228 -3.34 -1.12 -2.15
N LEU A 229 -2.68 -2.26 -2.27
CA LEU A 229 -1.75 -2.77 -1.25
C LEU A 229 -0.44 -1.97 -1.20
N THR A 230 0.04 -1.49 -2.36
CA THR A 230 1.30 -0.76 -2.47
C THR A 230 1.19 0.66 -1.90
N ILE A 231 0.04 1.34 -2.04
CA ILE A 231 -0.19 2.68 -1.47
C ILE A 231 0.19 2.72 0.02
N GLY A 232 -0.31 1.79 0.82
CA GLY A 232 0.00 1.73 2.26
C GLY A 232 1.50 1.52 2.53
N VAL A 233 2.15 0.66 1.74
CA VAL A 233 3.60 0.40 1.87
C VAL A 233 4.41 1.65 1.50
N VAL A 234 4.02 2.36 0.44
CA VAL A 234 4.68 3.61 -0.01
C VAL A 234 4.52 4.71 1.04
N ILE A 235 3.33 4.85 1.67
CA ILE A 235 3.09 5.82 2.75
C ILE A 235 4.00 5.52 3.96
N ILE A 236 4.12 4.24 4.37
CA ILE A 236 5.04 3.86 5.46
C ILE A 236 6.49 4.18 5.08
N ALA A 237 6.88 3.89 3.85
CA ALA A 237 8.24 4.16 3.39
C ALA A 237 8.55 5.67 3.32
N GLU A 238 7.61 6.49 2.82
CA GLU A 238 7.71 7.95 2.85
C GLU A 238 7.87 8.46 4.28
N ALA A 239 6.97 8.04 5.19
CA ALA A 239 7.04 8.43 6.59
C ALA A 239 8.36 8.02 7.25
N SER A 240 8.89 6.84 6.90
CA SER A 240 10.20 6.37 7.39
C SER A 240 11.35 7.23 6.87
N LEU A 241 11.34 7.60 5.59
CA LEU A 241 12.35 8.50 5.00
C LEU A 241 12.28 9.90 5.65
N SER A 242 11.07 10.44 5.82
CA SER A 242 10.83 11.74 6.47
C SER A 242 11.23 11.72 7.95
N PHE A 243 10.96 10.63 8.66
CA PHE A 243 11.41 10.41 10.04
C PHE A 243 12.93 10.38 10.18
N LEU A 244 13.63 9.82 9.19
CA LEU A 244 15.09 9.76 9.14
C LEU A 244 15.74 11.05 8.58
N GLY A 245 14.94 12.05 8.21
CA GLY A 245 15.43 13.35 7.73
C GLY A 245 15.85 13.39 6.27
N VAL A 246 15.57 12.33 5.49
CA VAL A 246 15.87 12.24 4.05
C VAL A 246 14.61 12.21 3.18
N GLY A 247 13.46 12.51 3.76
CA GLY A 247 12.17 12.54 3.10
C GLY A 247 11.78 13.91 2.55
N VAL A 248 10.53 14.30 2.78
CA VAL A 248 9.99 15.61 2.39
C VAL A 248 10.65 16.72 3.21
N PRO A 249 11.27 17.73 2.55
CA PRO A 249 11.99 18.77 3.27
C PRO A 249 11.08 19.79 3.94
N PRO A 250 11.50 20.40 5.06
CA PRO A 250 10.85 21.58 5.61
C PRO A 250 10.76 22.72 4.57
N PRO A 251 9.75 23.60 4.64
CA PRO A 251 8.74 23.71 5.70
C PRO A 251 7.52 22.81 5.55
N GLU A 252 7.43 22.03 4.46
CA GLU A 252 6.27 21.17 4.18
C GLU A 252 6.05 20.17 5.32
N PRO A 253 4.83 20.10 5.90
CA PRO A 253 4.52 19.14 6.94
C PRO A 253 4.37 17.75 6.33
N ALA A 254 5.10 16.78 6.87
CA ALA A 254 4.93 15.37 6.60
C ALA A 254 4.75 14.63 7.93
N TRP A 255 3.90 13.61 7.97
CA TRP A 255 3.67 12.88 9.22
C TRP A 255 4.94 12.23 9.78
N GLY A 256 5.84 11.77 8.88
CA GLY A 256 7.13 11.22 9.29
C GLY A 256 8.04 12.24 9.95
N SER A 257 8.13 13.46 9.43
CA SER A 257 8.91 14.54 10.05
C SER A 257 8.31 14.98 11.38
N MET A 258 6.97 15.06 11.50
CA MET A 258 6.29 15.34 12.76
C MET A 258 6.62 14.28 13.83
N LEU A 259 6.66 13.00 13.47
CA LEU A 259 7.10 11.92 14.36
C LEU A 259 8.57 12.10 14.80
N ALA A 260 9.44 12.52 13.89
CA ALA A 260 10.85 12.76 14.19
C ALA A 260 11.02 13.91 15.19
N ASP A 261 10.26 15.00 14.96
CA ASP A 261 10.26 16.17 15.85
C ASP A 261 9.75 15.83 17.26
N GLY A 262 8.68 15.00 17.33
CA GLY A 262 8.04 14.65 18.60
C GLY A 262 8.71 13.52 19.39
N ARG A 263 9.61 12.71 18.79
CA ARG A 263 10.16 11.50 19.44
C ARG A 263 10.85 11.74 20.78
N SER A 264 11.61 12.83 20.90
CA SER A 264 12.32 13.21 22.12
C SER A 264 11.38 13.77 23.18
N MET A 265 10.24 14.29 22.78
CA MET A 265 9.25 14.93 23.63
C MET A 265 8.33 13.91 24.33
N LEU A 266 8.23 12.69 23.82
CA LEU A 266 7.50 11.60 24.50
C LEU A 266 7.98 11.34 25.92
N MET A 267 9.29 11.45 26.15
CA MET A 267 9.88 11.22 27.48
C MET A 267 9.58 12.36 28.47
N VAL A 268 9.21 13.53 27.95
CA VAL A 268 8.87 14.72 28.76
C VAL A 268 7.36 14.81 29.01
N GLY A 269 6.57 14.04 28.26
CA GLY A 269 5.11 13.99 28.39
C GLY A 269 4.33 14.62 27.23
N ASP A 270 5.00 15.20 26.23
CA ASP A 270 4.39 15.87 25.08
C ASP A 270 4.02 14.85 23.98
N TRP A 271 3.22 13.86 24.36
CA TRP A 271 2.85 12.69 23.56
C TRP A 271 2.08 13.03 22.30
N TRP A 272 1.33 14.15 22.25
CA TRP A 272 0.48 14.54 21.12
C TRP A 272 1.25 14.74 19.83
N LEU A 273 2.52 15.16 19.92
CA LEU A 273 3.39 15.38 18.77
C LEU A 273 3.71 14.10 17.98
N THR A 274 3.64 12.95 18.65
CA THR A 274 3.90 11.64 18.02
C THR A 274 2.63 10.83 17.82
N VAL A 275 1.69 10.86 18.77
CA VAL A 275 0.49 10.02 18.72
C VAL A 275 -0.42 10.42 17.56
N PHE A 276 -0.65 11.71 17.32
CA PHE A 276 -1.56 12.14 16.24
C PHE A 276 -1.03 11.79 14.84
N PRO A 277 0.20 12.12 14.44
CA PRO A 277 0.70 11.71 13.13
C PRO A 277 0.86 10.19 13.03
N GLY A 278 1.23 9.50 14.11
CA GLY A 278 1.26 8.04 14.15
C GLY A 278 -0.08 7.39 13.90
N LEU A 279 -1.16 7.92 14.51
CA LEU A 279 -2.53 7.49 14.25
C LEU A 279 -2.97 7.79 12.81
N GLY A 280 -2.57 8.94 12.26
CA GLY A 280 -2.82 9.28 10.86
C GLY A 280 -2.27 8.22 9.92
N ILE A 281 -0.99 7.88 10.06
CA ILE A 281 -0.33 6.82 9.27
C ILE A 281 -1.04 5.48 9.47
N LEU A 282 -1.28 5.08 10.71
CA LEU A 282 -1.94 3.81 11.04
C LEU A 282 -3.30 3.68 10.35
N LEU A 283 -4.16 4.69 10.48
CA LEU A 283 -5.51 4.66 9.95
C LEU A 283 -5.53 4.60 8.42
N VAL A 284 -4.71 5.41 7.74
CA VAL A 284 -4.65 5.43 6.27
C VAL A 284 -4.10 4.12 5.73
N VAL A 285 -3.02 3.60 6.33
CA VAL A 285 -2.43 2.33 5.93
C VAL A 285 -3.41 1.18 6.16
N LEU A 286 -4.04 1.10 7.32
CA LEU A 286 -5.05 0.09 7.60
C LEU A 286 -6.19 0.14 6.58
N ALA A 287 -6.70 1.34 6.30
CA ALA A 287 -7.81 1.51 5.38
C ALA A 287 -7.43 1.16 3.93
N THR A 288 -6.21 1.50 3.48
CA THR A 288 -5.73 1.11 2.14
C THR A 288 -5.54 -0.40 2.02
N GLN A 289 -5.05 -1.08 3.07
CA GLN A 289 -4.93 -2.55 3.08
C GLN A 289 -6.30 -3.23 3.05
N LEU A 290 -7.24 -2.80 3.89
CA LEU A 290 -8.60 -3.33 3.88
C LEU A 290 -9.33 -3.11 2.54
N LEU A 291 -9.11 -1.95 1.91
CA LEU A 291 -9.63 -1.68 0.57
C LEU A 291 -9.01 -2.61 -0.47
N GLY A 292 -7.70 -2.86 -0.37
CA GLY A 292 -6.98 -3.79 -1.23
C GLY A 292 -7.49 -5.22 -1.13
N ASP A 293 -7.71 -5.70 0.06
CA ASP A 293 -8.27 -7.04 0.30
C ASP A 293 -9.69 -7.16 -0.26
N TRP A 294 -10.52 -6.13 -0.08
CA TRP A 294 -11.86 -6.10 -0.67
C TRP A 294 -11.81 -6.10 -2.20
N LEU A 295 -10.95 -5.29 -2.82
CA LEU A 295 -10.75 -5.26 -4.27
C LEU A 295 -10.30 -6.62 -4.80
N ARG A 296 -9.36 -7.28 -4.11
CA ARG A 296 -8.89 -8.62 -4.46
C ARG A 296 -10.05 -9.61 -4.53
N VAL A 297 -10.90 -9.66 -3.51
CA VAL A 297 -12.06 -10.56 -3.48
C VAL A 297 -13.07 -10.24 -4.60
N ARG A 298 -13.25 -8.96 -4.93
CA ARG A 298 -14.20 -8.53 -5.97
C ARG A 298 -13.71 -8.77 -7.38
N LEU A 299 -12.41 -8.58 -7.62
CA LEU A 299 -11.81 -8.66 -8.96
C LEU A 299 -11.30 -10.06 -9.30
N ASP A 300 -11.20 -10.97 -8.33
CA ASP A 300 -10.80 -12.35 -8.57
C ASP A 300 -11.98 -13.18 -9.11
N PRO A 301 -11.93 -13.64 -10.39
CA PRO A 301 -13.01 -14.43 -10.98
C PRO A 301 -13.19 -15.81 -10.33
N GLN A 302 -12.12 -16.36 -9.71
CA GLN A 302 -12.16 -17.69 -9.10
C GLN A 302 -12.94 -17.69 -7.80
N LEU A 303 -12.96 -16.56 -7.08
CA LEU A 303 -13.71 -16.40 -5.82
C LEU A 303 -15.19 -16.05 -6.03
N ARG A 304 -15.61 -15.73 -7.27
CA ARG A 304 -17.01 -15.44 -7.58
C ARG A 304 -17.91 -16.67 -7.70
N ASN A 305 -17.34 -17.87 -7.85
CA ASN A 305 -18.08 -19.12 -8.13
C ASN A 305 -18.10 -20.06 -6.91
N ILE A 306 -17.72 -19.59 -5.72
CA ILE A 306 -17.87 -20.25 -4.44
C ILE A 306 -18.96 -19.53 -3.63
#